data_44427f150b52cf9ef5e25c7bfd6dc19c
#
_entry.id   44427f150b52cf9ef5e25c7bfd6dc19c
#
_cell.length_a   1.000
_cell.length_b   1.000
_cell.length_c   1.000
_cell.angle_alpha   90.00
_cell.angle_beta   90.00
_cell.angle_gamma   90.00
#
_symmetry.space_group_name_H-M   'P 1'
#
loop_
_entity.id
_entity.type
_entity.pdbx_description
1 polymer ?
#
loop_
_entity_poly.entity_id
_entity_poly.type
_entity_poly.pdbx_seq_one_letter_code
_entity_poly.pdbx_strand_id
1 'polypeptide(L)'
;MKISKFFTALFLGVALLSAAGCASTSKQEGTGGYIDDTVITTKVKAAIFNEPTLKSTEINVETFKGTVQLGGFVNSQADINKAVEVTRKVEGVRAVKNDMRLK
;
A
#
# COMPACT_ATOMS: atom_id res chain seq x y z
N MET A 1 30.21 -38.12 -0.19
CA MET A 1 29.33 -38.11 -1.37
C MET A 1 27.89 -38.01 -1.00
N LYS A 2 27.40 -38.99 -0.34
CA LYS A 2 25.99 -38.99 0.02
C LYS A 2 25.63 -37.87 0.95
N ILE A 3 26.55 -37.54 1.81
CA ILE A 3 26.31 -36.48 2.75
C ILE A 3 26.12 -35.15 2.05
N SER A 4 26.93 -34.91 1.03
CA SER A 4 26.81 -33.64 0.33
C SER A 4 25.47 -33.55 -0.39
N LYS A 5 24.92 -34.63 -0.82
CA LYS A 5 23.60 -34.59 -1.44
C LYS A 5 22.55 -34.28 -0.42
N PHE A 6 22.68 -34.81 0.76
CA PHE A 6 21.75 -34.47 1.83
C PHE A 6 21.83 -33.03 2.17
N PHE A 7 23.00 -32.48 2.23
CA PHE A 7 23.17 -31.11 2.54
C PHE A 7 22.53 -30.22 1.51
N THR A 8 22.66 -30.59 0.26
CA THR A 8 22.08 -29.83 -0.81
C THR A 8 20.57 -29.79 -0.67
N ALA A 9 19.98 -30.94 -0.42
CA ALA A 9 18.54 -31.00 -0.29
C ALA A 9 18.07 -30.19 0.90
N LEU A 10 18.77 -30.31 1.98
CA LEU A 10 18.43 -29.59 3.18
C LEU A 10 18.51 -28.09 2.95
N PHE A 11 19.52 -27.69 2.25
CA PHE A 11 19.73 -26.28 1.96
C PHE A 11 18.56 -25.72 1.15
N LEU A 12 18.13 -26.44 0.18
CA LEU A 12 16.98 -26.03 -0.60
C LEU A 12 15.73 -25.90 0.26
N GLY A 13 15.56 -26.83 1.17
CA GLY A 13 14.43 -26.79 2.05
C GLY A 13 14.43 -25.53 2.91
N VAL A 14 15.58 -25.17 3.39
CA VAL A 14 15.70 -23.97 4.20
C VAL A 14 15.38 -22.74 3.39
N ALA A 15 15.85 -22.68 2.16
CA ALA A 15 15.57 -21.55 1.31
C ALA A 15 14.09 -21.40 1.08
N LEU A 16 13.41 -22.49 0.84
CA LEU A 16 11.98 -22.45 0.64
C LEU A 16 11.25 -21.98 1.88
N LEU A 17 11.69 -22.42 3.02
CA LEU A 17 11.08 -22.00 4.25
C LEU A 17 11.24 -20.51 4.47
N SER A 18 12.38 -19.98 4.10
CA SER A 18 12.59 -18.57 4.25
C SER A 18 11.60 -17.78 3.41
N ALA A 19 11.42 -18.19 2.17
CA ALA A 19 10.46 -17.50 1.31
C ALA A 19 9.06 -17.63 1.88
N ALA A 20 8.72 -18.81 2.33
CA ALA A 20 7.41 -19.01 2.92
C ALA A 20 7.25 -18.16 4.18
N GLY A 21 8.32 -18.00 4.93
CA GLY A 21 8.28 -17.18 6.11
C GLY A 21 7.92 -15.75 5.81
N CYS A 22 8.51 -15.19 4.78
CA CYS A 22 8.18 -13.82 4.40
C CYS A 22 6.72 -13.71 4.00
N ALA A 23 6.26 -14.64 3.22
CA ALA A 23 4.88 -14.64 2.80
C ALA A 23 3.96 -14.81 4.00
N SER A 24 4.34 -15.63 4.93
CA SER A 24 3.52 -15.84 6.10
C SER A 24 3.40 -14.58 6.93
N THR A 25 4.48 -13.84 7.01
CA THR A 25 4.44 -12.60 7.74
C THR A 25 3.42 -11.65 7.16
N SER A 26 3.38 -11.55 5.87
CA SER A 26 2.39 -10.73 5.21
C SER A 26 0.99 -11.19 5.53
N LYS A 27 0.80 -12.48 5.54
CA LYS A 27 -0.54 -13.00 5.78
C LYS A 27 -1.00 -12.79 7.17
N GLN A 28 -0.10 -12.73 8.09
CA GLN A 28 -0.52 -12.57 9.46
C GLN A 28 -1.16 -11.26 9.72
N GLU A 29 -0.82 -10.31 8.94
CA GLU A 29 -1.47 -9.05 9.08
C GLU A 29 -2.89 -9.11 8.64
N GLY A 30 -3.20 -10.09 7.85
CA GLY A 30 -4.57 -10.31 7.46
C GLY A 30 -5.45 -10.63 8.64
N THR A 31 -4.87 -11.13 9.72
CA THR A 31 -5.68 -11.35 10.90
C THR A 31 -6.04 -9.99 11.43
N GLY A 32 -7.28 -9.71 11.53
CA GLY A 32 -7.73 -8.43 11.96
C GLY A 32 -7.85 -7.42 10.85
N GLY A 33 -7.60 -7.82 9.63
CA GLY A 33 -7.83 -6.93 8.51
C GLY A 33 -6.76 -5.88 8.29
N TYR A 34 -5.61 -6.04 8.87
CA TYR A 34 -4.53 -5.09 8.66
C TYR A 34 -3.94 -5.23 7.27
N ILE A 35 -3.73 -4.12 6.59
CA ILE A 35 -3.10 -4.08 5.29
C ILE A 35 -1.88 -3.18 5.40
N ASP A 36 -0.77 -3.64 4.84
CA ASP A 36 0.49 -2.91 4.90
C ASP A 36 0.34 -1.51 4.32
N ASP A 37 0.95 -0.53 4.99
CA ASP A 37 0.87 0.86 4.57
C ASP A 37 1.38 1.07 3.15
N THR A 38 2.40 0.32 2.75
CA THR A 38 2.93 0.43 1.40
C THR A 38 1.90 0.00 0.37
N VAL A 39 1.17 -1.06 0.67
CA VAL A 39 0.12 -1.54 -0.22
C VAL A 39 -1.00 -0.51 -0.30
N ILE A 40 -1.37 0.07 0.83
CA ILE A 40 -2.40 1.09 0.84
C ILE A 40 -1.98 2.28 -0.01
N THR A 41 -0.74 2.75 0.17
CA THR A 41 -0.24 3.87 -0.61
C THR A 41 -0.34 3.58 -2.11
N THR A 42 0.07 2.40 -2.51
CA THR A 42 0.03 2.02 -3.92
C THR A 42 -1.40 2.02 -4.45
N LYS A 43 -2.31 1.47 -3.69
CA LYS A 43 -3.71 1.40 -4.12
C LYS A 43 -4.34 2.78 -4.17
N VAL A 44 -4.01 3.65 -3.22
CA VAL A 44 -4.54 5.00 -3.21
C VAL A 44 -4.03 5.76 -4.42
N LYS A 45 -2.73 5.65 -4.70
CA LYS A 45 -2.17 6.31 -5.88
C LYS A 45 -2.87 5.84 -7.16
N ALA A 46 -3.12 4.56 -7.27
CA ALA A 46 -3.81 4.03 -8.44
C ALA A 46 -5.23 4.55 -8.53
N ALA A 47 -5.92 4.62 -7.41
CA ALA A 47 -7.29 5.12 -7.40
C ALA A 47 -7.35 6.58 -7.82
N ILE A 48 -6.42 7.38 -7.33
CA ILE A 48 -6.35 8.79 -7.69
C ILE A 48 -5.99 8.93 -9.16
N PHE A 49 -5.03 8.16 -9.63
CA PHE A 49 -4.58 8.23 -11.01
C PHE A 49 -5.69 7.85 -11.99
N ASN A 50 -6.56 6.95 -11.57
CA ASN A 50 -7.67 6.51 -12.43
C ASN A 50 -8.81 7.51 -12.45
N GLU A 51 -8.78 8.52 -11.63
CA GLU A 51 -9.85 9.50 -11.59
C GLU A 51 -9.55 10.59 -12.62
N PRO A 52 -10.39 10.75 -13.65
CA PRO A 52 -10.08 11.70 -14.73
C PRO A 52 -9.87 13.13 -14.28
N THR A 53 -10.61 13.57 -13.25
CA THR A 53 -10.52 14.94 -12.79
C THR A 53 -9.23 15.20 -12.03
N LEU A 54 -8.53 14.17 -11.61
CA LEU A 54 -7.33 14.32 -10.79
C LEU A 54 -6.04 14.05 -11.54
N LYS A 55 -6.11 13.78 -12.83
CA LYS A 55 -4.92 13.38 -13.58
C LYS A 55 -3.87 14.45 -13.69
N SER A 56 -4.27 15.70 -13.72
CA SER A 56 -3.33 16.78 -13.89
C SER A 56 -2.93 17.44 -12.58
N THR A 57 -3.33 16.86 -11.47
CA THR A 57 -3.00 17.42 -10.16
C THR A 57 -1.74 16.77 -9.62
N GLU A 58 -1.12 17.47 -8.68
CA GLU A 58 0.06 16.96 -8.00
C GLU A 58 -0.34 16.56 -6.59
N ILE A 59 -0.58 15.27 -6.41
CA ILE A 59 -1.01 14.75 -5.13
C ILE A 59 0.01 13.75 -4.61
N ASN A 60 0.49 14.02 -3.41
CA ASN A 60 1.40 13.13 -2.70
C ASN A 60 0.61 12.28 -1.73
N VAL A 61 0.95 11.02 -1.65
CA VAL A 61 0.24 10.07 -0.79
C VAL A 61 1.23 9.44 0.17
N GLU A 62 0.94 9.52 1.46
CA GLU A 62 1.71 8.85 2.49
C GLU A 62 0.77 8.16 3.43
N THR A 63 1.14 6.97 3.87
CA THR A 63 0.28 6.17 4.75
C THR A 63 1.06 5.75 5.98
N PHE A 64 0.43 5.93 7.14
CA PHE A 64 1.01 5.49 8.39
C PHE A 64 -0.09 4.83 9.22
N LYS A 65 0.07 3.53 9.46
CA LYS A 65 -0.88 2.75 10.24
C LYS A 65 -2.31 2.92 9.76
N GLY A 66 -2.48 2.91 8.46
CA GLY A 66 -3.82 2.99 7.85
C GLY A 66 -4.34 4.40 7.69
N THR A 67 -3.67 5.40 8.22
CA THR A 67 -4.05 6.78 8.01
C THR A 67 -3.32 7.32 6.78
N VAL A 68 -4.07 7.75 5.79
CA VAL A 68 -3.52 8.24 4.54
C VAL A 68 -3.50 9.76 4.57
N GLN A 69 -2.32 10.32 4.36
CA GLN A 69 -2.16 11.75 4.26
C GLN A 69 -2.03 12.14 2.80
N LEU A 70 -2.89 13.03 2.35
CA LEU A 70 -2.86 13.54 0.99
C LEU A 70 -2.33 14.96 1.02
N GLY A 71 -1.26 15.20 0.27
CA GLY A 71 -0.67 16.54 0.17
C GLY A 71 -0.53 16.95 -1.27
N GLY A 72 -0.13 18.19 -1.48
CA GLY A 72 0.10 18.69 -2.82
C GLY A 72 -0.84 19.79 -3.21
N PHE A 73 -0.95 20.03 -4.51
CA PHE A 73 -1.71 21.15 -5.04
C PHE A 73 -2.71 20.68 -6.06
N VAL A 74 -3.93 21.15 -5.93
CA VAL A 74 -5.02 20.78 -6.84
C VAL A 74 -5.71 22.03 -7.34
N ASN A 75 -6.55 21.88 -8.34
CA ASN A 75 -7.15 23.03 -9.03
C ASN A 75 -8.41 23.56 -8.37
N SER A 76 -9.11 22.73 -7.60
CA SER A 76 -10.38 23.16 -7.04
C SER A 76 -10.70 22.41 -5.76
N GLN A 77 -11.64 22.93 -5.01
CA GLN A 77 -12.13 22.25 -3.82
C GLN A 77 -12.79 20.95 -4.20
N ALA A 78 -13.44 20.90 -5.35
CA ALA A 78 -14.06 19.66 -5.83
C ALA A 78 -13.01 18.58 -6.02
N ASP A 79 -11.82 18.94 -6.49
CA ASP A 79 -10.75 17.98 -6.64
C ASP A 79 -10.27 17.44 -5.29
N ILE A 80 -10.20 18.32 -4.30
CA ILE A 80 -9.84 17.87 -2.96
C ILE A 80 -10.87 16.87 -2.46
N ASN A 81 -12.13 17.20 -2.60
CA ASN A 81 -13.20 16.34 -2.13
C ASN A 81 -13.16 14.99 -2.84
N LYS A 82 -12.91 15.00 -4.14
CA LYS A 82 -12.86 13.77 -4.92
C LYS A 82 -11.67 12.91 -4.49
N ALA A 83 -10.53 13.51 -4.29
CA ALA A 83 -9.35 12.77 -3.87
C ALA A 83 -9.58 12.12 -2.51
N VAL A 84 -10.17 12.83 -1.59
CA VAL A 84 -10.48 12.26 -0.28
C VAL A 84 -11.49 11.13 -0.41
N GLU A 85 -12.50 11.32 -1.25
CA GLU A 85 -13.53 10.32 -1.44
C GLU A 85 -12.97 9.02 -1.99
N VAL A 86 -12.18 9.10 -3.06
CA VAL A 86 -11.65 7.87 -3.66
C VAL A 86 -10.65 7.20 -2.73
N THR A 87 -9.94 7.98 -1.93
CA THR A 87 -9.00 7.43 -0.98
C THR A 87 -9.72 6.64 0.11
N ARG A 88 -10.82 7.16 0.60
CA ARG A 88 -11.57 6.48 1.65
C ARG A 88 -12.11 5.13 1.22
N LYS A 89 -12.33 4.95 -0.06
CA LYS A 89 -12.87 3.70 -0.58
C LYS A 89 -11.82 2.62 -0.74
N VAL A 90 -10.56 2.95 -0.60
CA VAL A 90 -9.50 1.96 -0.75
C VAL A 90 -9.48 1.07 0.49
N GLU A 91 -9.40 -0.23 0.24
CA GLU A 91 -9.40 -1.20 1.32
C GLU A 91 -8.17 -1.00 2.21
N GLY A 92 -8.38 -0.99 3.51
CA GLY A 92 -7.32 -0.81 4.47
C GLY A 92 -7.18 0.61 4.98
N VAL A 93 -7.78 1.57 4.31
CA VAL A 93 -7.71 2.96 4.74
C VAL A 93 -8.59 3.15 5.95
N ARG A 94 -8.00 3.60 7.04
CA ARG A 94 -8.72 3.81 8.28
C ARG A 94 -9.13 5.27 8.47
N ALA A 95 -8.33 6.18 7.95
CA ALA A 95 -8.61 7.59 8.04
C ALA A 95 -7.86 8.32 6.93
N VAL A 96 -8.37 9.49 6.56
CA VAL A 96 -7.72 10.30 5.54
C VAL A 96 -7.47 11.68 6.13
N LYS A 97 -6.23 12.14 6.00
CA LYS A 97 -5.85 13.47 6.42
C LYS A 97 -5.57 14.31 5.19
N ASN A 98 -6.29 15.39 5.03
CA ASN A 98 -6.13 16.24 3.87
C ASN A 98 -5.20 17.41 4.16
N ASP A 99 -4.08 17.42 3.45
CA ASP A 99 -3.16 18.56 3.48
C ASP A 99 -2.99 19.13 2.08
N MET A 100 -3.92 18.87 1.19
CA MET A 100 -3.87 19.45 -0.15
C MET A 100 -4.25 20.92 -0.12
N ARG A 101 -3.68 21.66 -1.06
CA ARG A 101 -3.92 23.10 -1.17
C ARG A 101 -4.34 23.45 -2.58
N LEU A 102 -5.09 24.50 -2.68
CA LEU A 102 -5.50 25.01 -3.99
C LEU A 102 -4.35 25.76 -4.64
N LYS A 103 -4.24 25.60 -5.94
CA LYS A 103 -3.22 26.33 -6.69
C LYS A 103 -3.51 27.81 -6.74
#